data_6f150623d4327f70e4298a0ac73f8890
#
_entry.id   6f150623d4327f70e4298a0ac73f8890
#
_cell.length_a   1.000
_cell.length_b   1.000
_cell.length_c   1.000
_cell.angle_alpha   90.00
_cell.angle_beta   90.00
_cell.angle_gamma   90.00
#
_symmetry.space_group_name_H-M   'P 1'
#
loop_
_entity.id
_entity.type
_entity.pdbx_description
1 polymer ?
#
loop_
_entity_poly.entity_id
_entity_poly.type
_entity_poly.pdbx_seq_one_letter_code
_entity_poly.pdbx_strand_id
1 'polypeptide(L)'
;MIKFLPEIYPDEAFYSYLSRCFVRSGYIWNRGIANEIFDKPTCAIDKCFLNVFTPEFKKLLDNHIGLKNLILNHTLFKYYARFLPLEKRNFALQSAMNNGPFQNRNLPIPQQSSISCLRYCPKCVEEDRLKYGEAYIHLVHTIPDIHTCTKHACNLVDISEVTTTH
;
A
#
# COMPACT_ATOMS: atom_id res chain seq x y z
N MET A 1 5.00 16.21 -13.45
CA MET A 1 4.93 16.40 -11.97
C MET A 1 3.51 16.18 -11.51
N ILE A 2 3.29 15.21 -10.62
CA ILE A 2 1.99 14.92 -10.02
C ILE A 2 1.55 16.16 -9.24
N LYS A 3 0.43 16.76 -9.65
CA LYS A 3 -0.11 17.98 -9.04
C LYS A 3 -1.27 17.71 -8.08
N PHE A 4 -1.84 16.52 -8.14
CA PHE A 4 -3.02 16.15 -7.39
C PHE A 4 -2.88 14.76 -6.81
N LEU A 5 -3.13 14.64 -5.50
CA LEU A 5 -3.28 13.38 -4.80
C LEU A 5 -4.74 13.24 -4.38
N PRO A 6 -5.41 12.12 -4.68
CA PRO A 6 -6.75 11.85 -4.17
C PRO A 6 -6.73 11.67 -2.65
N GLU A 7 -7.84 11.86 -1.99
CA GLU A 7 -7.97 11.48 -0.59
C GLU A 7 -7.80 9.97 -0.43
N ILE A 8 -7.10 9.56 0.63
CA ILE A 8 -6.94 8.15 0.97
C ILE A 8 -8.18 7.67 1.72
N TYR A 9 -8.71 6.51 1.35
CA TYR A 9 -9.88 5.93 1.98
C TYR A 9 -9.55 5.21 3.28
N PRO A 10 -10.53 5.05 4.19
CA PRO A 10 -10.34 4.29 5.42
C PRO A 10 -9.89 2.84 5.13
N ASP A 11 -8.86 2.37 5.83
CA ASP A 11 -8.27 1.04 5.64
C ASP A 11 -7.81 0.73 4.20
N GLU A 12 -7.61 1.74 3.38
CA GLU A 12 -7.10 1.55 2.02
C GLU A 12 -5.64 1.12 2.07
N ALA A 13 -5.31 0.01 1.39
CA ALA A 13 -3.93 -0.40 1.21
C ALA A 13 -3.17 0.63 0.36
N PHE A 14 -1.95 0.98 0.76
CA PHE A 14 -1.16 2.01 0.07
C PHE A 14 -0.92 1.69 -1.41
N TYR A 15 -0.80 0.42 -1.77
CA TYR A 15 -0.75 -0.02 -3.16
C TYR A 15 -2.00 0.39 -3.95
N SER A 16 -3.20 0.21 -3.39
CA SER A 16 -4.47 0.64 -3.99
C SER A 16 -4.50 2.16 -4.19
N TYR A 17 -4.07 2.90 -3.16
CA TYR A 17 -3.95 4.35 -3.24
C TYR A 17 -3.03 4.82 -4.37
N LEU A 18 -1.84 4.21 -4.51
CA LEU A 18 -0.92 4.52 -5.62
C LEU A 18 -1.54 4.23 -6.98
N SER A 19 -2.29 3.14 -7.11
CA SER A 19 -3.01 2.80 -8.36
C SER A 19 -4.05 3.87 -8.71
N ARG A 20 -4.78 4.39 -7.72
CA ARG A 20 -5.72 5.50 -7.90
C ARG A 20 -5.01 6.81 -8.25
N CYS A 21 -3.87 7.11 -7.63
CA CYS A 21 -3.03 8.24 -8.02
C CYS A 21 -2.62 8.14 -9.49
N PHE A 22 -2.22 6.94 -9.93
CA PHE A 22 -1.87 6.69 -11.33
C PHE A 22 -3.05 6.95 -12.27
N VAL A 23 -4.19 6.31 -12.03
CA VAL A 23 -5.39 6.45 -12.88
C VAL A 23 -5.83 7.93 -12.99
N ARG A 24 -5.73 8.68 -11.89
CA ARG A 24 -6.15 10.09 -11.82
C ARG A 24 -5.08 11.10 -12.25
N SER A 25 -3.84 10.66 -12.46
CA SER A 25 -2.73 11.53 -12.86
C SER A 25 -2.82 12.06 -14.29
N GLY A 26 -3.62 11.40 -15.15
CA GLY A 26 -3.69 11.69 -16.58
C GLY A 26 -2.49 11.20 -17.39
N TYR A 27 -1.55 10.46 -16.78
CA TYR A 27 -0.46 9.84 -17.53
C TYR A 27 -0.97 8.67 -18.37
N ILE A 28 -0.65 8.68 -19.65
CA ILE A 28 -1.01 7.60 -20.59
C ILE A 28 -0.07 6.40 -20.43
N TRP A 29 1.20 6.64 -20.02
CA TRP A 29 2.23 5.62 -19.90
C TRP A 29 2.71 5.46 -18.46
N ASN A 30 2.72 4.23 -17.97
CA ASN A 30 3.18 3.87 -16.62
C ASN A 30 4.61 4.37 -16.32
N ARG A 31 5.49 4.41 -17.32
CA ARG A 31 6.88 4.83 -17.16
C ARG A 31 7.01 6.31 -16.80
N GLY A 32 6.13 7.18 -17.29
CA GLY A 32 6.15 8.62 -16.98
C GLY A 32 5.90 8.90 -15.50
N ILE A 33 4.84 8.32 -14.95
CA ILE A 33 4.50 8.49 -13.54
C ILE A 33 5.47 7.74 -12.63
N ALA A 34 5.96 6.57 -13.05
CA ALA A 34 6.92 5.80 -12.26
C ALA A 34 8.21 6.60 -12.00
N ASN A 35 8.71 7.34 -12.98
CA ASN A 35 9.89 8.20 -12.83
C ASN A 35 9.67 9.39 -11.88
N GLU A 36 8.43 9.85 -11.72
CA GLU A 36 8.11 10.90 -10.77
C GLU A 36 7.90 10.40 -9.34
N ILE A 37 7.40 9.18 -9.20
CA ILE A 37 7.11 8.54 -7.92
C ILE A 37 8.35 7.86 -7.34
N PHE A 38 9.07 7.09 -8.16
CA PHE A 38 10.13 6.21 -7.69
C PHE A 38 11.51 6.74 -8.03
N ASP A 39 12.41 6.66 -7.07
CA ASP A 39 13.83 6.96 -7.26
C ASP A 39 14.51 6.01 -8.27
N LYS A 40 13.98 4.78 -8.35
CA LYS A 40 14.40 3.76 -9.34
C LYS A 40 13.17 3.15 -10.01
N PRO A 41 13.02 3.26 -11.35
CA PRO A 41 11.82 2.82 -12.06
C PRO A 41 11.59 1.29 -12.06
N THR A 42 12.54 0.51 -11.55
CA THR A 42 12.45 -0.95 -11.41
C THR A 42 12.04 -1.41 -10.00
N CYS A 43 11.67 -0.49 -9.11
CA CYS A 43 11.23 -0.87 -7.78
C CYS A 43 9.89 -1.61 -7.84
N ALA A 44 9.86 -2.82 -7.32
CA ALA A 44 8.62 -3.51 -7.06
C ALA A 44 7.82 -2.75 -5.99
N ILE A 45 6.59 -2.39 -6.32
CA ILE A 45 5.66 -1.61 -5.47
C ILE A 45 5.20 -2.41 -4.25
N ASP A 46 5.50 -3.70 -4.22
CA ASP A 46 5.10 -4.67 -3.19
C ASP A 46 5.81 -4.50 -1.84
N LYS A 47 6.68 -3.52 -1.70
CA LYS A 47 7.37 -3.28 -0.44
C LYS A 47 6.73 -2.12 0.31
N CYS A 48 6.23 -2.44 1.49
CA CYS A 48 5.53 -1.57 2.42
C CYS A 48 6.30 -0.32 2.88
N PHE A 49 7.31 0.17 2.13
CA PHE A 49 8.26 1.15 2.63
C PHE A 49 8.49 2.30 1.67
N LEU A 50 8.56 3.49 2.23
CA LEU A 50 8.61 4.75 1.50
C LEU A 50 10.01 5.14 1.01
N ASN A 51 11.03 4.33 1.28
CA ASN A 51 12.42 4.63 0.89
C ASN A 51 12.72 4.49 -0.61
N VAL A 52 11.76 4.01 -1.37
CA VAL A 52 11.86 3.86 -2.83
C VAL A 52 11.31 5.09 -3.59
N PHE A 53 10.71 6.03 -2.88
CA PHE A 53 10.07 7.19 -3.48
C PHE A 53 11.05 8.37 -3.61
N THR A 54 10.85 9.19 -4.64
CA THR A 54 11.57 10.44 -4.80
C THR A 54 11.32 11.37 -3.60
N PRO A 55 12.29 12.22 -3.24
CA PRO A 55 12.13 13.17 -2.14
C PRO A 55 10.92 14.10 -2.33
N GLU A 56 10.66 14.51 -3.57
CA GLU A 56 9.56 15.38 -3.97
C GLU A 56 8.21 14.69 -3.72
N PHE A 57 8.07 13.44 -4.14
CA PHE A 57 6.85 12.68 -3.92
C PHE A 57 6.62 12.38 -2.43
N LYS A 58 7.68 12.07 -1.68
CA LYS A 58 7.59 11.91 -0.22
C LYS A 58 7.10 13.17 0.47
N LYS A 59 7.64 14.33 0.10
CA LYS A 59 7.19 15.62 0.64
C LYS A 59 5.72 15.89 0.33
N LEU A 60 5.28 15.52 -0.86
CA LEU A 60 3.88 15.64 -1.27
C LEU A 60 2.97 14.73 -0.43
N LEU A 61 3.37 13.48 -0.22
CA LEU A 61 2.65 12.52 0.64
C LEU A 61 2.61 12.98 2.10
N ASP A 62 3.72 13.53 2.62
CA ASP A 62 3.79 14.00 4.01
C ASP A 62 2.83 15.16 4.24
N ASN A 63 2.80 16.12 3.32
CA ASN A 63 1.90 17.27 3.39
C ASN A 63 0.42 16.88 3.25
N HIS A 64 0.12 15.81 2.51
CA HIS A 64 -1.27 15.41 2.21
C HIS A 64 -1.84 14.43 3.23
N ILE A 65 -1.06 13.42 3.63
CA ILE A 65 -1.52 12.30 4.46
C ILE A 65 -0.73 12.23 5.78
N GLY A 66 0.54 12.65 5.76
CA GLY A 66 1.52 12.42 6.81
C GLY A 66 2.18 11.05 6.68
N LEU A 67 3.51 10.99 6.51
CA LEU A 67 4.24 9.73 6.28
C LEU A 67 4.04 8.73 7.41
N LYS A 68 4.02 9.21 8.66
CA LYS A 68 3.79 8.35 9.82
C LYS A 68 2.40 7.71 9.77
N ASN A 69 1.36 8.49 9.45
CA ASN A 69 0.00 8.00 9.32
C ASN A 69 -0.11 6.97 8.18
N LEU A 70 0.48 7.27 7.03
CA LEU A 70 0.52 6.38 5.88
C LEU A 70 1.13 5.03 6.22
N ILE A 71 2.33 5.01 6.85
CA ILE A 71 3.02 3.78 7.22
C ILE A 71 2.19 2.97 8.24
N LEU A 72 1.65 3.64 9.24
CA LEU A 72 0.96 2.95 10.33
C LEU A 72 -0.42 2.42 9.92
N ASN A 73 -1.17 3.12 9.08
CA ASN A 73 -2.58 2.81 8.83
C ASN A 73 -2.86 2.26 7.42
N HIS A 74 -1.91 2.39 6.49
CA HIS A 74 -2.10 2.01 5.09
C HIS A 74 -1.05 1.02 4.58
N THR A 75 -0.17 0.52 5.47
CA THR A 75 0.78 -0.56 5.18
C THR A 75 0.74 -1.65 6.23
N LEU A 76 1.31 -2.80 5.93
CA LEU A 76 1.42 -3.92 6.88
C LEU A 76 2.46 -3.70 7.99
N PHE A 77 2.96 -2.47 8.16
CA PHE A 77 3.96 -2.16 9.19
C PHE A 77 3.50 -2.60 10.59
N LYS A 78 2.27 -2.25 10.99
CA LYS A 78 1.72 -2.64 12.31
C LYS A 78 1.64 -4.16 12.48
N TYR A 79 1.33 -4.87 11.41
CA TYR A 79 1.25 -6.34 11.42
C TYR A 79 2.61 -6.95 11.72
N TYR A 80 3.66 -6.53 11.01
CA TYR A 80 5.01 -7.06 11.21
C TYR A 80 5.69 -6.52 12.47
N ALA A 81 5.42 -5.29 12.87
CA ALA A 81 6.04 -4.65 14.02
C ALA A 81 5.37 -4.96 15.38
N ARG A 82 4.23 -5.69 15.38
CA ARG A 82 3.38 -5.83 16.57
C ARG A 82 4.09 -6.46 17.78
N PHE A 83 5.00 -7.37 17.55
CA PHE A 83 5.73 -8.08 18.62
C PHE A 83 7.16 -7.56 18.85
N LEU A 84 7.55 -6.49 18.16
CA LEU A 84 8.86 -5.89 18.39
C LEU A 84 8.87 -5.06 19.67
N PRO A 85 10.00 -5.05 20.41
CA PRO A 85 10.24 -4.08 21.47
C PRO A 85 10.05 -2.65 20.96
N LEU A 86 9.60 -1.76 21.86
CA LEU A 86 9.25 -0.37 21.50
C LEU A 86 10.39 0.37 20.77
N GLU A 87 11.62 0.21 21.26
CA GLU A 87 12.80 0.85 20.65
C GLU A 87 13.03 0.36 19.21
N LYS A 88 12.97 -0.95 18.98
CA LYS A 88 13.13 -1.55 17.65
C LYS A 88 12.01 -1.12 16.71
N ARG A 89 10.77 -1.05 17.22
CA ARG A 89 9.63 -0.57 16.44
C ARG A 89 9.77 0.90 16.04
N ASN A 90 10.20 1.76 16.98
CA ASN A 90 10.45 3.17 16.69
C ASN A 90 11.59 3.34 15.69
N PHE A 91 12.66 2.60 15.83
CA PHE A 91 13.78 2.60 14.88
C PHE A 91 13.32 2.16 13.48
N ALA A 92 12.56 1.06 13.39
CA ALA A 92 12.01 0.58 12.12
C ALA A 92 11.09 1.61 11.46
N LEU A 93 10.25 2.29 12.26
CA LEU A 93 9.37 3.35 11.76
C LEU A 93 10.16 4.55 11.21
N GLN A 94 11.18 5.00 11.94
CA GLN A 94 12.06 6.07 11.47
C GLN A 94 12.80 5.68 10.19
N SER A 95 13.31 4.45 10.12
CA SER A 95 13.96 3.92 8.91
C SER A 95 13.00 3.84 7.73
N ALA A 96 11.72 3.51 7.96
CA ALA A 96 10.71 3.48 6.91
C ALA A 96 10.35 4.87 6.38
N MET A 97 10.40 5.90 7.21
CA MET A 97 10.14 7.29 6.82
C MET A 97 11.34 7.94 6.11
N ASN A 98 12.56 7.60 6.50
CA ASN A 98 13.78 8.20 5.99
C ASN A 98 14.28 7.53 4.70
N ASN A 99 15.08 8.25 3.90
CA ASN A 99 15.73 7.71 2.68
C ASN A 99 16.95 6.83 2.97
N GLY A 100 17.18 6.44 4.22
CA GLY A 100 18.25 5.53 4.59
C GLY A 100 18.06 4.13 3.99
N PRO A 101 19.14 3.32 3.90
CA PRO A 101 19.02 1.94 3.46
C PRO A 101 18.09 1.20 4.42
N PHE A 102 16.88 0.95 3.97
CA PHE A 102 15.95 0.12 4.71
C PHE A 102 16.48 -1.30 4.70
N GLN A 103 16.95 -1.75 5.82
CA GLN A 103 17.30 -3.14 5.98
C GLN A 103 16.04 -3.87 6.46
N ASN A 104 15.52 -4.79 5.64
CA ASN A 104 14.44 -5.72 6.02
C ASN A 104 14.73 -6.48 7.33
N ARG A 105 15.96 -6.41 7.82
CA ARG A 105 16.42 -6.99 9.11
C ARG A 105 15.75 -6.37 10.34
N ASN A 106 15.14 -5.18 10.20
CA ASN A 106 14.49 -4.52 11.35
C ASN A 106 13.03 -4.95 11.54
N LEU A 107 12.45 -5.63 10.56
CA LEU A 107 11.10 -6.19 10.63
C LEU A 107 11.13 -7.67 10.23
N PRO A 108 10.37 -8.54 10.89
CA PRO A 108 10.26 -9.96 10.56
C PRO A 108 9.38 -10.17 9.32
N ILE A 109 9.77 -9.57 8.19
CA ILE A 109 9.07 -9.74 6.91
C ILE A 109 9.62 -11.00 6.25
N PRO A 110 8.79 -11.97 5.89
CA PRO A 110 9.22 -13.13 5.12
C PRO A 110 9.88 -12.70 3.81
N GLN A 111 11.01 -13.32 3.44
CA GLN A 111 11.73 -12.98 2.21
C GLN A 111 10.90 -13.21 0.93
N GLN A 112 9.92 -14.11 1.01
CA GLN A 112 9.01 -14.47 -0.08
C GLN A 112 7.64 -13.81 0.00
N SER A 113 7.45 -12.80 0.85
CA SER A 113 6.22 -12.01 0.81
C SER A 113 6.18 -11.13 -0.44
N SER A 114 6.16 -11.77 -1.60
CA SER A 114 5.55 -11.14 -2.76
C SER A 114 4.11 -10.82 -2.37
N ILE A 115 3.59 -9.67 -2.80
CA ILE A 115 2.14 -9.41 -2.82
C ILE A 115 1.55 -10.35 -3.89
N SER A 116 1.73 -11.64 -3.69
CA SER A 116 1.15 -12.64 -4.58
C SER A 116 -0.34 -12.80 -4.35
N CYS A 117 -0.91 -12.15 -3.33
CA CYS A 117 -2.30 -12.34 -2.96
C CYS A 117 -2.98 -11.00 -2.69
N LEU A 118 -3.22 -10.21 -3.74
CA LEU A 118 -4.20 -9.14 -3.67
C LEU A 118 -5.58 -9.78 -3.64
N ARG A 119 -6.28 -9.57 -2.53
CA ARG A 119 -7.60 -10.13 -2.28
C ARG A 119 -8.62 -9.03 -2.03
N TYR A 120 -9.86 -9.31 -2.35
CA TYR A 120 -10.97 -8.41 -2.05
C TYR A 120 -12.19 -9.18 -1.56
N CYS A 121 -13.05 -8.49 -0.84
CA CYS A 121 -14.37 -9.00 -0.45
C CYS A 121 -15.41 -8.44 -1.43
N PRO A 122 -16.22 -9.28 -2.10
CA PRO A 122 -17.25 -8.80 -3.04
C PRO A 122 -18.23 -7.81 -2.40
N LYS A 123 -18.63 -8.05 -1.15
CA LYS A 123 -19.54 -7.15 -0.43
C LYS A 123 -18.89 -5.82 -0.06
N CYS A 124 -17.59 -5.79 0.29
CA CYS A 124 -16.88 -4.53 0.48
C CYS A 124 -16.85 -3.72 -0.83
N VAL A 125 -16.58 -4.38 -1.96
CA VAL A 125 -16.58 -3.74 -3.29
C VAL A 125 -17.92 -3.06 -3.59
N GLU A 126 -19.04 -3.70 -3.29
CA GLU A 126 -20.39 -3.11 -3.47
C GLU A 126 -20.60 -1.90 -2.57
N GLU A 127 -20.26 -2.02 -1.28
CA GLU A 127 -20.38 -0.91 -0.33
C GLU A 127 -19.48 0.27 -0.68
N ASP A 128 -18.23 0.01 -1.09
CA ASP A 128 -17.28 1.04 -1.47
C ASP A 128 -17.78 1.81 -2.70
N ARG A 129 -18.30 1.10 -3.71
CA ARG A 129 -18.90 1.72 -4.90
C ARG A 129 -20.10 2.59 -4.56
N LEU A 130 -20.95 2.14 -3.65
CA LEU A 130 -22.10 2.93 -3.20
C LEU A 130 -21.68 4.19 -2.43
N LYS A 131 -20.63 4.08 -1.62
CA LYS A 131 -20.20 5.17 -0.74
C LYS A 131 -19.24 6.15 -1.38
N TYR A 132 -18.30 5.65 -2.19
CA TYR A 132 -17.18 6.44 -2.72
C TYR A 132 -17.19 6.55 -4.27
N GLY A 133 -18.10 5.83 -4.94
CA GLY A 133 -18.18 5.76 -6.40
C GLY A 133 -17.15 4.79 -7.03
N GLU A 134 -16.23 4.25 -6.26
CA GLU A 134 -15.20 3.31 -6.72
C GLU A 134 -14.85 2.32 -5.61
N ALA A 135 -14.36 1.13 -5.99
CA ALA A 135 -13.84 0.15 -5.05
C ALA A 135 -12.33 0.32 -4.87
N TYR A 136 -11.82 -0.10 -3.71
CA TYR A 136 -10.40 -0.09 -3.40
C TYR A 136 -10.00 -1.37 -2.64
N ILE A 137 -8.69 -1.63 -2.53
CA ILE A 137 -8.18 -2.76 -1.78
C ILE A 137 -8.03 -2.37 -0.31
N HIS A 138 -8.76 -3.05 0.56
CA HIS A 138 -8.64 -2.90 2.01
C HIS A 138 -7.34 -3.53 2.51
N LEU A 139 -6.62 -2.82 3.38
CA LEU A 139 -5.36 -3.28 3.95
C LEU A 139 -5.52 -4.61 4.68
N VAL A 140 -6.61 -4.77 5.43
CA VAL A 140 -6.91 -6.02 6.17
C VAL A 140 -7.01 -7.24 5.26
N HIS A 141 -7.44 -7.09 4.02
CA HIS A 141 -7.52 -8.18 3.04
C HIS A 141 -6.16 -8.59 2.46
N THR A 142 -5.12 -7.76 2.65
CA THR A 142 -3.76 -8.04 2.17
C THR A 142 -2.89 -8.75 3.21
N ILE A 143 -3.40 -8.94 4.44
CA ILE A 143 -2.69 -9.65 5.49
C ILE A 143 -2.52 -11.12 5.07
N PRO A 144 -1.28 -11.66 5.11
CA PRO A 144 -1.04 -13.07 4.83
C PRO A 144 -1.96 -13.98 5.67
N ASP A 145 -2.36 -15.11 5.12
CA ASP A 145 -3.16 -16.14 5.79
C ASP A 145 -4.60 -15.73 6.20
N ILE A 146 -5.02 -14.49 5.89
CA ILE A 146 -6.42 -14.09 6.06
C ILE A 146 -7.17 -14.34 4.76
N HIS A 147 -8.13 -15.28 4.81
CA HIS A 147 -8.96 -15.68 3.67
C HIS A 147 -10.43 -15.29 3.82
N THR A 148 -10.80 -14.72 4.95
CA THR A 148 -12.19 -14.35 5.26
C THR A 148 -12.27 -12.87 5.61
N CYS A 149 -13.25 -12.15 5.04
CA CYS A 149 -13.52 -10.78 5.39
C CYS A 149 -14.03 -10.66 6.82
N THR A 150 -13.36 -9.87 7.65
CA THR A 150 -13.73 -9.69 9.06
C THR A 150 -15.06 -8.94 9.24
N LYS A 151 -15.48 -8.15 8.24
CA LYS A 151 -16.71 -7.38 8.26
C LYS A 151 -17.91 -8.20 7.79
N HIS A 152 -17.75 -8.99 6.73
CA HIS A 152 -18.86 -9.69 6.06
C HIS A 152 -18.86 -11.21 6.25
N ALA A 153 -17.86 -11.75 6.94
CA ALA A 153 -17.71 -13.19 7.19
C ALA A 153 -17.80 -14.06 5.91
N CYS A 154 -17.43 -13.50 4.75
CA CYS A 154 -17.37 -14.24 3.48
C CYS A 154 -15.92 -14.43 3.03
N ASN A 155 -15.69 -15.41 2.18
CA ASN A 155 -14.36 -15.67 1.62
C ASN A 155 -13.89 -14.50 0.76
N LEU A 156 -12.61 -14.18 0.89
CA LEU A 156 -11.94 -13.23 0.01
C LEU A 156 -11.67 -13.89 -1.35
N VAL A 157 -11.79 -13.10 -2.40
CA VAL A 157 -11.47 -13.49 -3.78
C VAL A 157 -10.08 -13.03 -4.14
N ASP A 158 -9.26 -13.91 -4.70
CA ASP A 158 -7.93 -13.57 -5.19
C ASP A 158 -8.02 -12.86 -6.55
N ILE A 159 -7.35 -11.72 -6.70
CA ILE A 159 -7.39 -10.94 -7.94
C ILE A 159 -6.70 -11.70 -9.09
N SER A 160 -5.72 -12.55 -8.81
CA SER A 160 -5.06 -13.38 -9.83
C SER A 160 -6.03 -14.34 -10.52
N GLU A 161 -7.08 -14.80 -9.83
CA GLU A 161 -8.09 -15.68 -10.40
C GLU A 161 -8.98 -14.96 -11.44
N VAL A 162 -9.13 -13.65 -11.32
CA VAL A 162 -9.98 -12.84 -12.22
C VAL A 162 -9.26 -12.54 -13.54
N THR A 163 -7.94 -12.47 -13.55
CA THR A 163 -7.14 -12.15 -14.75
C THR A 163 -6.92 -13.34 -15.67
N THR A 164 -7.21 -14.56 -15.23
CA THR A 164 -7.04 -15.80 -16.03
C THR A 164 -8.27 -16.23 -16.83
N THR A 165 -9.38 -15.48 -16.75
CA THR A 165 -10.65 -15.81 -17.41
C THR A 165 -10.93 -14.98 -18.69
N HIS A 166 -9.89 -14.42 -19.34
CA HIS A 166 -10.01 -13.74 -20.64
C HIS A 166 -9.10 -14.34 -21.70
#